data_3911c8859924ed5ee76cadad3d2f8af1
#
_entry.id   3911c8859924ed5ee76cadad3d2f8af1
#
_cell.length_a   1.000
_cell.length_b   1.000
_cell.length_c   1.000
_cell.angle_alpha   90.00
_cell.angle_beta   90.00
_cell.angle_gamma   90.00
#
_symmetry.space_group_name_H-M   'P 1'
#
loop_
_entity.id
_entity.type
_entity.pdbx_description
1 polymer ?
#
loop_
_entity_poly.entity_id
_entity_poly.type
_entity_poly.pdbx_seq_one_letter_code
_entity_poly.pdbx_strand_id
1 'polypeptide(L)'
;MRILVVDDSSTMRRIIINTLNKLGHTDIIEASNGREGMERLAASEIDMVITDWNMPEMSGLEFTRAMRESDRTRTTPILMVTTNAAKDDIIEALRAGVTNYVVKPFTPDTIKEKIEAVFTS
;
A
#
# COMPACT_ATOMS: atom_id res chain seq x y z
N MET A 1 5.71 -13.68 4.05
CA MET A 1 5.77 -12.37 3.39
C MET A 1 5.45 -11.28 4.40
N ARG A 2 6.28 -10.27 4.46
CA ARG A 2 6.06 -9.13 5.37
C ARG A 2 5.41 -7.98 4.62
N ILE A 3 4.28 -7.50 5.13
CA ILE A 3 3.49 -6.45 4.50
C ILE A 3 3.48 -5.20 5.39
N LEU A 4 3.75 -4.03 4.79
CA LEU A 4 3.62 -2.75 5.45
C LEU A 4 2.28 -2.13 5.06
N VAL A 5 1.47 -1.79 6.05
CA VAL A 5 0.17 -1.12 5.85
C VAL A 5 0.30 0.34 6.30
N VAL A 6 0.09 1.26 5.38
CA VAL A 6 0.22 2.71 5.62
C VAL A 6 -1.13 3.38 5.39
N ASP A 7 -1.70 3.93 6.46
CA ASP A 7 -2.99 4.64 6.41
C ASP A 7 -3.09 5.49 7.68
N ASP A 8 -3.54 6.73 7.57
CA ASP A 8 -3.68 7.61 8.72
C ASP A 8 -4.86 7.25 9.62
N SER A 9 -5.80 6.46 9.11
CA SER A 9 -6.94 5.96 9.87
C SER A 9 -6.59 4.63 10.56
N SER A 10 -6.56 4.64 11.89
CA SER A 10 -6.33 3.40 12.66
C SER A 10 -7.42 2.38 12.42
N THR A 11 -8.67 2.84 12.21
CA THR A 11 -9.79 1.97 11.89
C THR A 11 -9.58 1.27 10.55
N MET A 12 -9.17 2.01 9.54
CA MET A 12 -8.91 1.45 8.22
C MET A 12 -7.72 0.48 8.26
N ARG A 13 -6.64 0.83 8.97
CA ARG A 13 -5.51 -0.10 9.14
C ARG A 13 -5.98 -1.43 9.72
N ARG A 14 -6.82 -1.36 10.76
CA ARG A 14 -7.37 -2.57 11.40
C ARG A 14 -8.18 -3.41 10.42
N ILE A 15 -9.02 -2.77 9.60
CA ILE A 15 -9.82 -3.46 8.59
C ILE A 15 -8.92 -4.19 7.60
N ILE A 16 -7.92 -3.50 7.09
CA ILE A 16 -6.96 -4.07 6.13
C ILE A 16 -6.19 -5.23 6.77
N ILE A 17 -5.68 -5.05 7.98
CA ILE A 17 -4.92 -6.06 8.70
C ILE A 17 -5.79 -7.30 8.98
N ASN A 18 -7.03 -7.11 9.42
CA ASN A 18 -7.95 -8.22 9.65
C ASN A 18 -8.22 -8.99 8.36
N THR A 19 -8.38 -8.28 7.25
CA THR A 19 -8.55 -8.89 5.93
C THR A 19 -7.33 -9.71 5.56
N LEU A 20 -6.13 -9.15 5.73
CA LEU A 20 -4.88 -9.85 5.44
C LEU A 20 -4.70 -11.09 6.30
N ASN A 21 -5.04 -11.00 7.59
CA ASN A 21 -4.97 -12.14 8.50
C ASN A 21 -5.88 -13.29 8.04
N LYS A 22 -7.08 -12.96 7.58
CA LYS A 22 -8.02 -13.95 7.04
C LYS A 22 -7.49 -14.62 5.79
N LEU A 23 -6.63 -13.94 5.04
CA LEU A 23 -6.01 -14.47 3.84
C LEU A 23 -4.70 -15.23 4.13
N GLY A 24 -4.32 -15.32 5.40
CA GLY A 24 -3.12 -16.03 5.80
C GLY A 24 -1.87 -15.17 5.96
N HIS A 25 -1.98 -13.85 5.80
CA HIS A 25 -0.85 -12.92 5.98
C HIS A 25 -0.87 -12.38 7.39
N THR A 26 0.11 -12.75 8.20
CA THR A 26 0.17 -12.40 9.63
C THR A 26 1.39 -11.57 10.03
N ASP A 27 2.40 -11.46 9.16
CA ASP A 27 3.59 -10.66 9.42
C ASP A 27 3.38 -9.26 8.84
N ILE A 28 2.75 -8.40 9.65
CA ILE A 28 2.29 -7.08 9.20
C ILE A 28 2.86 -5.99 10.08
N ILE A 29 3.39 -4.94 9.44
CA ILE A 29 3.90 -3.74 10.09
C ILE A 29 2.99 -2.57 9.70
N GLU A 30 2.76 -1.65 10.63
CA GLU A 30 1.88 -0.50 10.43
C GLU A 30 2.65 0.81 10.40
N ALA A 31 2.12 1.76 9.64
CA ALA A 31 2.55 3.16 9.67
C ALA A 31 1.33 4.05 9.50
N SER A 32 1.34 5.23 10.13
CA SER A 32 0.20 6.15 10.11
C SER A 32 0.29 7.21 9.01
N ASN A 33 1.43 7.32 8.33
CA ASN A 33 1.62 8.23 7.19
C ASN A 33 2.83 7.78 6.38
N GLY A 34 3.05 8.44 5.24
CA GLY A 34 4.15 8.07 4.34
C GLY A 34 5.53 8.25 4.95
N ARG A 35 5.71 9.28 5.79
CA ARG A 35 6.99 9.52 6.47
C ARG A 35 7.33 8.37 7.41
N GLU A 36 6.37 7.95 8.22
CA GLU A 36 6.54 6.80 9.11
C GLU A 36 6.75 5.52 8.30
N GLY A 37 6.05 5.41 7.16
CA GLY A 37 6.25 4.30 6.22
C GLY A 37 7.69 4.21 5.73
N MET A 38 8.31 5.34 5.39
CA MET A 38 9.72 5.36 4.98
C MET A 38 10.64 4.92 6.12
N GLU A 39 10.32 5.29 7.36
CA GLU A 39 11.07 4.85 8.53
C GLU A 39 10.98 3.33 8.69
N ARG A 40 9.80 2.75 8.51
CA ARG A 40 9.60 1.30 8.59
C ARG A 40 10.37 0.56 7.49
N LEU A 41 10.38 1.11 6.28
CA LEU A 41 11.12 0.53 5.16
C LEU A 41 12.63 0.56 5.39
N ALA A 42 13.13 1.58 6.07
CA ALA A 42 14.55 1.67 6.41
C ALA A 42 14.95 0.68 7.51
N ALA A 43 14.03 0.35 8.41
CA ALA A 43 14.30 -0.49 9.58
C ALA A 43 14.08 -1.98 9.32
N SER A 44 13.28 -2.35 8.34
CA SER A 44 12.90 -3.74 8.09
C SER A 44 12.79 -4.03 6.60
N GLU A 45 12.99 -5.28 6.23
CA GLU A 45 12.72 -5.73 4.87
C GLU A 45 11.24 -5.94 4.70
N ILE A 46 10.65 -5.27 3.71
CA ILE A 46 9.22 -5.33 3.41
C ILE A 46 9.05 -5.92 2.02
N ASP A 47 8.18 -6.91 1.92
CA ASP A 47 7.92 -7.60 0.64
C ASP A 47 6.84 -6.91 -0.18
N MET A 48 5.93 -6.19 0.47
CA MET A 48 4.83 -5.51 -0.19
C MET A 48 4.35 -4.35 0.69
N VAL A 49 3.92 -3.26 0.04
CA VAL A 49 3.33 -2.11 0.72
C VAL A 49 1.87 -1.96 0.29
N ILE A 50 1.00 -1.74 1.26
CA ILE A 50 -0.39 -1.34 1.02
C ILE A 50 -0.53 0.06 1.60
N THR A 51 -0.87 1.05 0.78
CA THR A 51 -0.94 2.44 1.22
C THR A 51 -2.23 3.12 0.78
N ASP A 52 -2.73 4.04 1.62
CA ASP A 52 -3.78 4.97 1.23
C ASP A 52 -3.17 6.08 0.37
N TRP A 53 -4.01 6.83 -0.33
CA TRP A 53 -3.60 8.00 -1.13
C TRP A 53 -3.52 9.25 -0.25
N ASN A 54 -4.60 9.55 0.45
CA ASN A 54 -4.74 10.81 1.21
C ASN A 54 -4.27 10.63 2.64
N MET A 55 -3.08 11.14 2.93
CA MET A 55 -2.47 11.07 4.25
C MET A 55 -1.82 12.41 4.57
N PRO A 56 -1.77 12.81 5.88
CA PRO A 56 -1.07 14.03 6.27
C PRO A 56 0.44 13.88 6.07
N GLU A 57 1.13 14.99 5.97
CA GLU A 57 2.59 15.12 5.82
C GLU A 57 3.13 14.58 4.49
N MET A 58 2.81 13.36 4.12
CA MET A 58 3.25 12.75 2.88
C MET A 58 2.11 11.90 2.32
N SER A 59 1.61 12.26 1.14
CA SER A 59 0.55 11.51 0.47
C SER A 59 1.05 10.15 -0.03
N GLY A 60 0.11 9.27 -0.38
CA GLY A 60 0.46 7.97 -0.96
C GLY A 60 1.24 8.09 -2.26
N LEU A 61 0.97 9.12 -3.07
CA LEU A 61 1.72 9.39 -4.29
C LEU A 61 3.16 9.79 -3.98
N GLU A 62 3.33 10.72 -3.05
CA GLU A 62 4.66 11.17 -2.63
C GLU A 62 5.47 10.03 -2.03
N PHE A 63 4.81 9.21 -1.22
CA PHE A 63 5.41 8.02 -0.62
C PHE A 63 5.85 7.03 -1.71
N THR A 64 4.97 6.77 -2.69
CA THR A 64 5.28 5.89 -3.82
C THR A 64 6.50 6.40 -4.60
N ARG A 65 6.53 7.70 -4.92
CA ARG A 65 7.65 8.30 -5.63
C ARG A 65 8.96 8.15 -4.85
N ALA A 66 8.91 8.41 -3.55
CA ALA A 66 10.08 8.25 -2.68
C ALA A 66 10.59 6.81 -2.68
N MET A 67 9.69 5.83 -2.64
CA MET A 67 10.07 4.42 -2.72
C MET A 67 10.76 4.10 -4.04
N ARG A 68 10.24 4.62 -5.15
CA ARG A 68 10.80 4.34 -6.49
C ARG A 68 12.15 5.00 -6.73
N GLU A 69 12.46 6.05 -6.00
CA GLU A 69 13.76 6.74 -6.07
C GLU A 69 14.84 6.05 -5.24
N SER A 70 14.45 5.17 -4.31
CA SER A 70 15.40 4.44 -3.47
C SER A 70 15.71 3.07 -4.09
N ASP A 71 17.00 2.75 -4.22
CA ASP A 71 17.42 1.47 -4.79
C ASP A 71 16.86 0.29 -4.00
N ARG A 72 16.74 0.44 -2.70
CA ARG A 72 16.26 -0.62 -1.82
C ARG A 72 14.79 -0.98 -2.05
N THR A 73 13.98 -0.01 -2.40
CA THR A 73 12.52 -0.17 -2.52
C THR A 73 11.98 0.04 -3.94
N ARG A 74 12.87 0.25 -4.90
CA ARG A 74 12.49 0.57 -6.29
C ARG A 74 11.56 -0.45 -6.92
N THR A 75 11.68 -1.71 -6.56
CA THR A 75 10.90 -2.81 -7.14
C THR A 75 9.89 -3.41 -6.17
N THR A 76 9.80 -2.88 -4.94
CA THR A 76 8.84 -3.38 -3.95
C THR A 76 7.41 -3.15 -4.45
N PRO A 77 6.56 -4.19 -4.52
CA PRO A 77 5.18 -4.01 -4.95
C PRO A 77 4.40 -3.06 -4.04
N ILE A 78 3.62 -2.18 -4.64
CA ILE A 78 2.77 -1.21 -3.93
C ILE A 78 1.34 -1.39 -4.39
N LEU A 79 0.44 -1.67 -3.44
CA LEU A 79 -0.99 -1.71 -3.66
C LEU A 79 -1.59 -0.47 -3.00
N MET A 80 -2.21 0.39 -3.79
CA MET A 80 -2.87 1.59 -3.27
C MET A 80 -4.34 1.31 -3.00
N VAL A 81 -4.80 1.63 -1.80
CA VAL A 81 -6.20 1.48 -1.39
C VAL A 81 -6.78 2.87 -1.24
N THR A 82 -7.76 3.25 -2.07
CA THR A 82 -8.20 4.64 -2.17
C THR A 82 -9.68 4.75 -2.52
N THR A 83 -10.28 5.91 -2.17
CA THR A 83 -11.61 6.27 -2.67
C THR A 83 -11.53 6.99 -4.02
N ASN A 84 -10.33 7.34 -4.47
CA ASN A 84 -10.13 8.05 -5.74
C ASN A 84 -10.24 7.07 -6.91
N ALA A 85 -11.42 6.98 -7.50
CA ALA A 85 -11.73 6.02 -8.56
C ALA A 85 -11.76 6.66 -9.96
N ALA A 86 -11.50 7.96 -10.08
CA ALA A 86 -11.49 8.63 -11.37
C ALA A 86 -10.34 8.12 -12.23
N LYS A 87 -10.58 8.01 -13.54
CA LYS A 87 -9.60 7.50 -14.49
C LYS A 87 -8.26 8.24 -14.41
N ASP A 88 -8.30 9.56 -14.31
CA ASP A 88 -7.10 10.39 -14.24
C ASP A 88 -6.30 10.13 -12.96
N ASP A 89 -6.99 9.89 -11.84
CA ASP A 89 -6.34 9.56 -10.57
C ASP A 89 -5.64 8.21 -10.65
N ILE A 90 -6.29 7.24 -11.25
CA ILE A 90 -5.72 5.89 -11.44
C ILE A 90 -4.47 5.97 -12.31
N ILE A 91 -4.53 6.72 -13.40
CA ILE A 91 -3.39 6.91 -14.30
C ILE A 91 -2.24 7.59 -13.55
N GLU A 92 -2.54 8.62 -12.76
CA GLU A 92 -1.52 9.32 -11.97
C GLU A 92 -0.83 8.40 -10.99
N ALA A 93 -1.60 7.54 -10.29
CA ALA A 93 -1.05 6.57 -9.35
C ALA A 93 -0.11 5.58 -10.05
N LEU A 94 -0.54 5.05 -11.18
CA LEU A 94 0.28 4.10 -11.96
C LEU A 94 1.56 4.77 -12.48
N ARG A 95 1.49 6.01 -12.93
CA ARG A 95 2.65 6.77 -13.37
C ARG A 95 3.62 7.06 -12.23
N ALA A 96 3.12 7.23 -11.02
CA ALA A 96 3.95 7.42 -9.83
C ALA A 96 4.71 6.15 -9.45
N GLY A 97 4.23 4.99 -9.90
CA GLY A 97 4.89 3.71 -9.64
C GLY A 97 4.10 2.73 -8.80
N VAL A 98 2.80 3.00 -8.56
CA VAL A 98 1.91 2.05 -7.89
C VAL A 98 1.76 0.80 -8.78
N THR A 99 1.87 -0.38 -8.18
CA THR A 99 1.77 -1.63 -8.93
C THR A 99 0.34 -1.96 -9.31
N ASN A 100 -0.59 -1.74 -8.37
CA ASN A 100 -2.02 -1.93 -8.60
C ASN A 100 -2.79 -1.11 -7.57
N TYR A 101 -4.10 -1.04 -7.69
CA TYR A 101 -4.92 -0.27 -6.76
C TYR A 101 -6.23 -0.99 -6.45
N VAL A 102 -6.85 -0.61 -5.32
CA VAL A 102 -8.15 -1.09 -4.86
C VAL A 102 -8.98 0.13 -4.49
N VAL A 103 -10.22 0.18 -4.97
CA VAL A 103 -11.16 1.26 -4.66
C VAL A 103 -11.97 0.90 -3.41
N LYS A 104 -12.02 1.82 -2.45
CA LYS A 104 -12.86 1.67 -1.24
C LYS A 104 -14.32 1.97 -1.59
N PRO A 105 -15.28 1.24 -1.05
CA PRO A 105 -15.13 0.09 -0.16
C PRO A 105 -14.74 -1.18 -0.93
N PHE A 106 -14.01 -2.07 -0.29
CA PHE A 106 -13.54 -3.31 -0.90
C PHE A 106 -14.03 -4.53 -0.11
N THR A 107 -13.95 -5.70 -0.75
CA THR A 107 -14.21 -6.99 -0.08
C THR A 107 -12.89 -7.73 0.14
N PRO A 108 -12.84 -8.72 1.04
CA PRO A 108 -11.64 -9.55 1.18
C PRO A 108 -11.22 -10.22 -0.12
N ASP A 109 -12.17 -10.64 -0.94
CA ASP A 109 -11.89 -11.26 -2.24
C ASP A 109 -11.17 -10.30 -3.19
N THR A 110 -11.57 -9.02 -3.20
CA THR A 110 -10.93 -8.00 -4.02
C THR A 110 -9.47 -7.81 -3.61
N ILE A 111 -9.20 -7.72 -2.30
CA ILE A 111 -7.85 -7.59 -1.77
C ILE A 111 -7.01 -8.81 -2.16
N LYS A 112 -7.56 -10.02 -2.00
CA LYS A 112 -6.89 -11.26 -2.37
C LYS A 112 -6.49 -11.26 -3.84
N GLU A 113 -7.43 -10.95 -4.73
CA GLU A 113 -7.19 -10.87 -6.17
C GLU A 113 -6.05 -9.90 -6.51
N LYS A 114 -6.08 -8.72 -5.91
CA LYS A 114 -5.09 -7.69 -6.20
C LYS A 114 -3.70 -8.05 -5.67
N ILE A 115 -3.62 -8.69 -4.52
CA ILE A 115 -2.35 -9.17 -3.98
C ILE A 115 -1.76 -10.24 -4.91
N GLU A 116 -2.57 -11.20 -5.33
CA GLU A 116 -2.14 -12.24 -6.26
C GLU A 116 -1.66 -11.64 -7.59
N ALA A 117 -2.39 -10.67 -8.12
CA ALA A 117 -2.03 -10.01 -9.38
C ALA A 117 -0.69 -9.28 -9.31
N VAL A 118 -0.37 -8.69 -8.15
CA VAL A 118 0.87 -7.96 -7.94
C VAL A 118 2.08 -8.89 -8.05
N PHE A 119 1.95 -10.13 -7.65
CA PHE A 119 3.05 -11.10 -7.65
C PHE A 119 3.09 -12.01 -8.88
N THR A 120 2.07 -11.95 -9.73
CA THR A 120 2.01 -12.80 -10.93
C THR A 120 2.15 -12.03 -12.24
N SER A 121 2.18 -10.71 -12.17
CA SER A 121 2.29 -9.86 -13.37
C SER A 121 3.74 -9.73 -13.85
#